data_f350573598c32bd35e5008291da57b05
#
_entry.id   f350573598c32bd35e5008291da57b05
#
_cell.length_a   1.000
_cell.length_b   1.000
_cell.length_c   1.000
_cell.angle_alpha   90.00
_cell.angle_beta   90.00
_cell.angle_gamma   90.00
#
_symmetry.space_group_name_H-M   'P 1'
#
loop_
_entity.id
_entity.type
_entity.pdbx_description
1 polymer ?
#
loop_
_entity_poly.entity_id
_entity_poly.type
_entity_poly.pdbx_seq_one_letter_code
_entity_poly.pdbx_strand_id
1 'polypeptide(L)'
;MTKAEAKMVDEWCQEIGVSPLNTRLFKLSDSEFELRIASQHSDAVKTPYLKTYTKAEKKMHVKGCDFADVMGAVVAALLKAREYASNETQRKMVDAYVEHFKYGDVEQHKESQRHWIKDVGPVVETNIGFIETYLDPLGARAEFEGFVAVVDKETSA
;
A
#
# COMPACT_ATOMS: atom_id res chain seq x y z
N MET A 1 -16.25 -16.62 4.44
CA MET A 1 -15.91 -15.68 5.54
C MET A 1 -17.11 -14.82 5.86
N THR A 2 -17.44 -14.64 7.11
CA THR A 2 -18.53 -13.76 7.57
C THR A 2 -18.01 -12.34 7.81
N LYS A 3 -18.93 -11.33 7.86
CA LYS A 3 -18.55 -9.96 8.23
C LYS A 3 -17.92 -9.87 9.63
N ALA A 4 -18.39 -10.71 10.58
CA ALA A 4 -17.84 -10.73 11.93
C ALA A 4 -16.39 -11.27 11.96
N GLU A 5 -16.09 -12.29 11.16
CA GLU A 5 -14.73 -12.83 11.04
C GLU A 5 -13.79 -11.80 10.40
N ALA A 6 -14.23 -11.11 9.34
CA ALA A 6 -13.43 -10.08 8.69
C ALA A 6 -13.17 -8.90 9.63
N LYS A 7 -14.18 -8.42 10.36
CA LYS A 7 -14.04 -7.36 11.37
C LYS A 7 -13.05 -7.76 12.47
N MET A 8 -13.14 -9.00 12.97
CA MET A 8 -12.19 -9.53 13.96
C MET A 8 -10.74 -9.48 13.45
N VAL A 9 -10.51 -9.83 12.18
CA VAL A 9 -9.17 -9.76 11.58
C VAL A 9 -8.72 -8.31 11.44
N ASP A 10 -9.60 -7.38 11.06
CA ASP A 10 -9.25 -5.96 10.95
C ASP A 10 -8.91 -5.34 12.32
N GLU A 11 -9.63 -5.70 13.38
CA GLU A 11 -9.28 -5.34 14.77
C GLU A 11 -7.90 -5.92 15.14
N TRP A 12 -7.61 -7.13 14.73
CA TRP A 12 -6.30 -7.76 14.95
C TRP A 12 -5.19 -7.05 14.19
N CYS A 13 -5.44 -6.62 12.94
CA CYS A 13 -4.50 -5.80 12.16
C CYS A 13 -4.14 -4.50 12.90
N GLN A 14 -5.12 -3.82 13.51
CA GLN A 14 -4.89 -2.62 14.32
C GLN A 14 -3.98 -2.91 15.52
N GLU A 15 -4.20 -4.03 16.23
CA GLU A 15 -3.39 -4.42 17.39
C GLU A 15 -1.91 -4.67 17.02
N ILE A 16 -1.64 -5.20 15.84
CA ILE A 16 -0.28 -5.50 15.36
C ILE A 16 0.33 -4.38 14.50
N GLY A 17 -0.38 -3.26 14.31
CA GLY A 17 0.09 -2.11 13.55
C GLY A 17 0.17 -2.33 12.03
N VAL A 18 -0.63 -3.24 11.48
CA VAL A 18 -0.72 -3.49 10.04
C VAL A 18 -1.95 -2.80 9.46
N SER A 19 -1.75 -1.95 8.46
CA SER A 19 -2.87 -1.35 7.72
C SER A 19 -3.54 -2.38 6.82
N PRO A 20 -4.88 -2.46 6.79
CA PRO A 20 -5.59 -3.36 5.88
C PRO A 20 -5.65 -2.84 4.44
N LEU A 21 -5.33 -1.56 4.16
CA LEU A 21 -5.56 -0.91 2.86
C LEU A 21 -5.03 -1.71 1.67
N ASN A 22 -3.77 -2.11 1.70
CA ASN A 22 -3.11 -2.84 0.63
C ASN A 22 -3.08 -4.36 0.86
N THR A 23 -4.15 -4.91 1.45
CA THR A 23 -4.21 -6.32 1.81
C THR A 23 -5.33 -7.09 1.14
N ARG A 24 -5.18 -8.41 1.04
CA ARG A 24 -6.26 -9.36 0.76
C ARG A 24 -6.39 -10.34 1.92
N LEU A 25 -7.63 -10.64 2.30
CA LEU A 25 -7.92 -11.54 3.41
C LEU A 25 -8.55 -12.84 2.90
N PHE A 26 -7.99 -13.97 3.33
CA PHE A 26 -8.46 -15.31 3.01
C PHE A 26 -8.81 -16.08 4.29
N LYS A 27 -9.93 -16.79 4.29
CA LYS A 27 -10.25 -17.80 5.31
C LYS A 27 -9.73 -19.15 4.83
N LEU A 28 -8.77 -19.72 5.56
CA LEU A 28 -8.19 -21.03 5.26
C LEU A 28 -8.97 -22.16 5.94
N SER A 29 -9.47 -21.92 7.16
CA SER A 29 -10.32 -22.83 7.92
C SER A 29 -11.20 -22.02 8.90
N ASP A 30 -11.96 -22.68 9.76
CA ASP A 30 -12.76 -21.98 10.79
C ASP A 30 -11.91 -21.30 11.86
N SER A 31 -10.64 -21.68 11.97
CA SER A 31 -9.70 -21.12 12.95
C SER A 31 -8.47 -20.46 12.32
N GLU A 32 -8.31 -20.48 10.98
CA GLU A 32 -7.12 -19.97 10.32
C GLU A 32 -7.46 -18.99 9.21
N PHE A 33 -6.75 -17.86 9.22
CA PHE A 33 -6.85 -16.76 8.25
C PHE A 33 -5.48 -16.45 7.66
N GLU A 34 -5.46 -15.98 6.42
CA GLU A 34 -4.26 -15.49 5.76
C GLU A 34 -4.50 -14.06 5.29
N LEU A 35 -3.66 -13.14 5.74
CA LEU A 35 -3.61 -11.75 5.30
C LEU A 35 -2.41 -11.58 4.39
N ARG A 36 -2.64 -11.24 3.11
CA ARG A 36 -1.59 -10.99 2.13
C ARG A 36 -1.44 -9.51 1.89
N ILE A 37 -0.22 -9.01 2.00
CA ILE A 37 0.14 -7.61 1.78
C ILE A 37 0.75 -7.48 0.39
N ALA A 38 0.23 -6.55 -0.42
CA ALA A 38 0.78 -6.24 -1.73
C ALA A 38 2.18 -5.63 -1.57
N SER A 39 3.19 -6.32 -2.11
CA SER A 39 4.58 -5.89 -2.05
C SER A 39 5.45 -6.67 -3.04
N GLN A 40 6.54 -6.07 -3.51
CA GLN A 40 7.53 -6.74 -4.34
C GLN A 40 8.36 -7.75 -3.53
N HIS A 41 8.75 -7.37 -2.32
CA HIS A 41 9.64 -8.14 -1.46
C HIS A 41 9.08 -8.31 -0.04
N SER A 42 9.63 -9.27 0.69
CA SER A 42 9.57 -9.35 2.14
C SER A 42 10.98 -9.20 2.71
N ASP A 43 11.10 -8.50 3.84
CA ASP A 43 12.37 -8.25 4.50
C ASP A 43 12.19 -8.39 6.01
N ALA A 44 13.00 -9.21 6.68
CA ALA A 44 12.83 -9.50 8.10
C ALA A 44 13.03 -8.26 9.00
N VAL A 45 13.78 -7.26 8.54
CA VAL A 45 14.01 -6.01 9.27
C VAL A 45 12.94 -4.97 8.97
N LYS A 46 12.64 -4.77 7.67
CA LYS A 46 11.64 -3.78 7.22
C LYS A 46 10.19 -4.23 7.44
N THR A 47 9.94 -5.53 7.43
CA THR A 47 8.59 -6.12 7.57
C THR A 47 8.50 -7.15 8.71
N PRO A 48 8.84 -6.77 9.95
CA PRO A 48 8.88 -7.70 11.10
C PRO A 48 7.48 -8.23 11.49
N TYR A 49 6.42 -7.64 10.95
CA TYR A 49 5.04 -8.07 11.12
C TYR A 49 4.65 -9.27 10.23
N LEU A 50 5.48 -9.66 9.26
CA LEU A 50 5.23 -10.82 8.39
C LEU A 50 5.52 -12.12 9.15
N LYS A 51 4.54 -12.58 9.93
CA LYS A 51 4.62 -13.80 10.73
C LYS A 51 3.23 -14.34 11.03
N THR A 52 3.18 -15.49 11.70
CA THR A 52 1.93 -16.03 12.22
C THR A 52 1.65 -15.45 13.61
N TYR A 53 0.44 -14.96 13.79
CA TYR A 53 -0.11 -14.52 15.06
C TYR A 53 -1.14 -15.52 15.55
N THR A 54 -1.22 -15.71 16.87
CA THR A 54 -2.21 -16.58 17.50
C THR A 54 -2.93 -15.79 18.59
N LYS A 55 -4.27 -15.83 18.57
CA LYS A 55 -5.12 -15.20 19.58
C LYS A 55 -6.29 -16.13 19.86
N ALA A 56 -6.44 -16.55 21.12
CA ALA A 56 -7.33 -17.64 21.52
C ALA A 56 -7.05 -18.90 20.66
N GLU A 57 -8.07 -19.49 20.03
CA GLU A 57 -7.93 -20.68 19.17
C GLU A 57 -7.77 -20.35 17.68
N LYS A 58 -7.55 -19.08 17.35
CA LYS A 58 -7.44 -18.61 15.96
C LYS A 58 -6.01 -18.20 15.59
N LYS A 59 -5.65 -18.41 14.32
CA LYS A 59 -4.36 -18.02 13.76
C LYS A 59 -4.56 -17.08 12.58
N MET A 60 -3.68 -16.10 12.46
CA MET A 60 -3.56 -15.21 11.30
C MET A 60 -2.14 -15.26 10.76
N HIS A 61 -1.99 -15.70 9.53
CA HIS A 61 -0.73 -15.73 8.80
C HIS A 61 -0.62 -14.42 8.00
N VAL A 62 0.27 -13.52 8.42
CA VAL A 62 0.55 -12.28 7.67
C VAL A 62 1.71 -12.55 6.72
N LYS A 63 1.44 -12.40 5.41
CA LYS A 63 2.40 -12.66 4.33
C LYS A 63 2.57 -11.43 3.45
N GLY A 64 3.78 -11.20 2.96
CA GLY A 64 4.07 -10.23 1.91
C GLY A 64 4.03 -10.85 0.51
N CYS A 65 4.56 -10.11 -0.45
CA CYS A 65 4.72 -10.56 -1.85
C CYS A 65 3.41 -10.86 -2.58
N ASP A 66 2.27 -10.33 -2.12
CA ASP A 66 1.06 -10.38 -2.92
C ASP A 66 1.24 -9.48 -4.16
N PHE A 67 0.93 -10.00 -5.35
CA PHE A 67 1.17 -9.33 -6.63
C PHE A 67 2.66 -8.92 -6.86
N ALA A 68 3.62 -9.71 -6.38
CA ALA A 68 5.05 -9.34 -6.38
C ALA A 68 5.58 -8.89 -7.76
N ASP A 69 5.24 -9.61 -8.83
CA ASP A 69 5.68 -9.27 -10.19
C ASP A 69 5.11 -7.92 -10.66
N VAL A 70 3.83 -7.66 -10.35
CA VAL A 70 3.16 -6.39 -10.70
C VAL A 70 3.76 -5.24 -9.89
N MET A 71 3.94 -5.44 -8.57
CA MET A 71 4.58 -4.45 -7.71
C MET A 71 6.04 -4.20 -8.15
N GLY A 72 6.75 -5.24 -8.60
CA GLY A 72 8.07 -5.11 -9.18
C GLY A 72 8.10 -4.24 -10.45
N ALA A 73 7.12 -4.40 -11.32
CA ALA A 73 6.99 -3.56 -12.51
C ALA A 73 6.69 -2.09 -12.15
N VAL A 74 5.80 -1.85 -11.17
CA VAL A 74 5.51 -0.50 -10.64
C VAL A 74 6.79 0.14 -10.07
N VAL A 75 7.54 -0.58 -9.24
CA VAL A 75 8.82 -0.11 -8.66
C VAL A 75 9.82 0.25 -9.75
N ALA A 76 9.99 -0.61 -10.76
CA ALA A 76 10.90 -0.34 -11.88
C ALA A 76 10.52 0.93 -12.67
N ALA A 77 9.22 1.13 -12.92
CA ALA A 77 8.72 2.32 -13.60
C ALA A 77 8.93 3.59 -12.75
N LEU A 78 8.66 3.52 -11.44
CA LEU A 78 8.86 4.64 -10.51
C LEU A 78 10.34 5.01 -10.38
N LEU A 79 11.25 4.04 -10.29
CA LEU A 79 12.69 4.30 -10.26
C LEU A 79 13.17 5.02 -11.54
N LYS A 80 12.62 4.66 -12.69
CA LYS A 80 12.89 5.37 -13.95
C LYS A 80 12.28 6.77 -13.94
N ALA A 81 11.04 6.95 -13.49
CA ALA A 81 10.39 8.26 -13.40
C ALA A 81 11.14 9.20 -12.45
N ARG A 82 11.72 8.69 -11.38
CA ARG A 82 12.55 9.43 -10.41
C ARG A 82 13.71 10.20 -11.07
N GLU A 83 14.31 9.64 -12.13
CA GLU A 83 15.41 10.28 -12.86
C GLU A 83 14.98 11.58 -13.53
N TYR A 84 13.68 11.72 -13.81
CA TYR A 84 13.06 12.87 -14.49
C TYR A 84 12.28 13.77 -13.55
N ALA A 85 12.33 13.53 -12.23
CA ALA A 85 11.66 14.38 -11.26
C ALA A 85 12.16 15.82 -11.33
N SER A 86 11.24 16.78 -11.43
CA SER A 86 11.53 18.19 -11.69
C SER A 86 12.19 18.91 -10.50
N ASN A 87 12.00 18.40 -9.31
CA ASN A 87 12.54 19.00 -8.07
C ASN A 87 12.77 17.91 -6.99
N GLU A 88 13.38 18.31 -5.87
CA GLU A 88 13.72 17.41 -4.78
C GLU A 88 12.48 16.89 -4.01
N THR A 89 11.42 17.71 -3.92
CA THR A 89 10.15 17.30 -3.27
C THR A 89 9.50 16.16 -4.05
N GLN A 90 9.44 16.28 -5.38
CA GLN A 90 8.92 15.25 -6.26
C GLN A 90 9.78 13.97 -6.21
N ARG A 91 11.12 14.14 -6.15
CA ARG A 91 12.04 12.99 -6.01
C ARG A 91 11.79 12.22 -4.73
N LYS A 92 11.64 12.91 -3.58
CA LYS A 92 11.32 12.29 -2.29
C LYS A 92 9.95 11.62 -2.28
N MET A 93 8.96 12.21 -2.95
CA MET A 93 7.65 11.58 -3.13
C MET A 93 7.77 10.23 -3.84
N VAL A 94 8.51 10.19 -4.95
CA VAL A 94 8.72 8.96 -5.72
C VAL A 94 9.54 7.93 -4.91
N ASP A 95 10.55 8.35 -4.16
CA ASP A 95 11.31 7.47 -3.26
C ASP A 95 10.42 6.80 -2.22
N ALA A 96 9.48 7.53 -1.63
CA ALA A 96 8.52 7.00 -0.68
C ALA A 96 7.53 6.02 -1.34
N TYR A 97 7.05 6.29 -2.56
CA TYR A 97 6.27 5.33 -3.33
C TYR A 97 7.06 4.04 -3.61
N VAL A 98 8.32 4.14 -4.00
CA VAL A 98 9.19 2.98 -4.22
C VAL A 98 9.30 2.10 -2.97
N GLU A 99 9.54 2.69 -1.80
CA GLU A 99 9.60 1.94 -0.53
C GLU A 99 8.24 1.30 -0.19
N HIS A 100 7.13 2.03 -0.40
CA HIS A 100 5.78 1.49 -0.22
C HIS A 100 5.55 0.24 -1.05
N PHE A 101 5.78 0.29 -2.37
CA PHE A 101 5.50 -0.84 -3.25
C PHE A 101 6.53 -1.98 -3.13
N LYS A 102 7.76 -1.67 -2.69
CA LYS A 102 8.74 -2.72 -2.37
C LYS A 102 8.34 -3.58 -1.20
N TYR A 103 7.87 -2.97 -0.10
CA TYR A 103 7.73 -3.66 1.18
C TYR A 103 6.29 -3.69 1.71
N GLY A 104 5.35 -3.01 1.06
CA GLY A 104 3.95 -2.96 1.48
C GLY A 104 3.68 -2.05 2.68
N ASP A 105 4.62 -1.16 3.03
CA ASP A 105 4.51 -0.25 4.16
C ASP A 105 3.63 0.95 3.81
N VAL A 106 2.42 1.03 4.41
CA VAL A 106 1.47 2.12 4.18
C VAL A 106 1.96 3.46 4.77
N GLU A 107 2.84 3.45 5.78
CA GLU A 107 3.42 4.69 6.29
C GLU A 107 4.30 5.37 5.22
N GLN A 108 4.96 4.62 4.37
CA GLN A 108 5.69 5.17 3.22
C GLN A 108 4.75 5.77 2.18
N HIS A 109 3.55 5.19 1.97
CA HIS A 109 2.53 5.84 1.15
C HIS A 109 2.09 7.17 1.76
N LYS A 110 1.84 7.23 3.07
CA LYS A 110 1.52 8.50 3.75
C LYS A 110 2.67 9.51 3.64
N GLU A 111 3.93 9.06 3.67
CA GLU A 111 5.08 9.94 3.47
C GLU A 111 5.13 10.50 2.05
N SER A 112 4.82 9.69 1.03
CA SER A 112 4.70 10.19 -0.34
C SER A 112 3.65 11.30 -0.45
N GLN A 113 2.49 11.15 0.23
CA GLN A 113 1.44 12.16 0.26
C GLN A 113 1.86 13.45 0.98
N ARG A 114 2.70 13.36 2.04
CA ARG A 114 3.27 14.54 2.71
C ARG A 114 4.22 15.33 1.80
N HIS A 115 4.88 14.68 0.86
CA HIS A 115 5.66 15.35 -0.18
C HIS A 115 4.76 15.88 -1.30
N TRP A 116 3.77 15.11 -1.74
CA TRP A 116 2.83 15.50 -2.77
C TRP A 116 2.15 16.83 -2.47
N ILE A 117 1.61 17.03 -1.26
CA ILE A 117 0.94 18.30 -0.88
C ILE A 117 1.89 19.50 -0.81
N LYS A 118 3.21 19.31 -0.83
CA LYS A 118 4.22 20.37 -0.83
C LYS A 118 4.71 20.72 -2.23
N ASP A 119 4.41 19.89 -3.23
CA ASP A 119 4.80 20.12 -4.63
C ASP A 119 3.78 21.02 -5.32
N VAL A 120 3.96 22.34 -5.15
CA VAL A 120 3.01 23.35 -5.65
C VAL A 120 3.15 23.52 -7.15
N GLY A 121 2.07 23.26 -7.88
CA GLY A 121 1.98 23.46 -9.32
C GLY A 121 2.93 22.57 -10.13
N PRO A 122 2.94 21.24 -9.93
CA PRO A 122 3.79 20.33 -10.69
C PRO A 122 3.45 20.38 -12.19
N VAL A 123 4.42 20.03 -13.04
CA VAL A 123 4.17 19.81 -14.48
C VAL A 123 3.52 18.45 -14.70
N VAL A 124 3.96 17.46 -13.93
CA VAL A 124 3.38 16.11 -13.93
C VAL A 124 2.70 15.88 -12.58
N GLU A 125 1.39 15.80 -12.60
CA GLU A 125 0.58 15.47 -11.45
C GLU A 125 0.41 13.95 -11.35
N THR A 126 0.52 13.39 -10.15
CA THR A 126 0.37 11.95 -9.95
C THR A 126 -0.16 11.60 -8.57
N ASN A 127 -1.00 10.57 -8.50
CA ASN A 127 -1.37 9.89 -7.28
C ASN A 127 -1.51 8.40 -7.56
N ILE A 128 -0.74 7.57 -6.85
CA ILE A 128 -0.65 6.13 -7.12
C ILE A 128 -0.66 5.38 -5.79
N GLY A 129 -1.55 4.41 -5.63
CA GLY A 129 -1.59 3.59 -4.41
C GLY A 129 -2.85 2.78 -4.23
N PHE A 130 -2.99 2.25 -3.03
CA PHE A 130 -4.22 1.61 -2.55
C PHE A 130 -5.00 2.65 -1.75
N ILE A 131 -5.99 3.30 -2.36
CA ILE A 131 -6.53 4.57 -1.88
C ILE A 131 -8.01 4.45 -1.50
N GLU A 132 -8.86 4.00 -2.42
CA GLU A 132 -10.32 4.00 -2.26
C GLU A 132 -10.84 2.66 -1.74
N THR A 133 -11.73 2.71 -0.73
CA THR A 133 -12.23 1.51 -0.04
C THR A 133 -13.71 1.22 -0.30
N TYR A 134 -14.36 1.90 -1.22
CA TYR A 134 -15.81 1.84 -1.40
C TYR A 134 -16.33 0.51 -1.98
N LEU A 135 -15.49 -0.30 -2.61
CA LEU A 135 -15.88 -1.65 -3.07
C LEU A 135 -15.72 -2.72 -1.96
N ASP A 136 -14.89 -2.47 -0.94
CA ASP A 136 -14.76 -3.40 0.18
C ASP A 136 -16.01 -3.38 1.06
N PRO A 137 -16.66 -4.54 1.34
CA PRO A 137 -17.86 -4.61 2.18
C PRO A 137 -17.72 -4.05 3.59
N LEU A 138 -16.47 -3.91 4.08
CA LEU A 138 -16.15 -3.35 5.40
C LEU A 138 -15.53 -1.94 5.31
N GLY A 139 -15.22 -1.44 4.11
CA GLY A 139 -14.54 -0.17 3.92
C GLY A 139 -13.12 -0.15 4.49
N ALA A 140 -12.44 -1.31 4.53
CA ALA A 140 -11.12 -1.45 5.15
C ALA A 140 -9.99 -1.67 4.13
N ARG A 141 -10.29 -2.36 3.02
CA ARG A 141 -9.33 -2.70 1.96
C ARG A 141 -9.55 -1.82 0.76
N ALA A 142 -8.48 -1.25 0.25
CA ALA A 142 -8.53 -0.33 -0.88
C ALA A 142 -8.24 -1.02 -2.20
N GLU A 143 -8.76 -0.45 -3.28
CA GLU A 143 -8.36 -0.77 -4.63
C GLU A 143 -7.07 -0.05 -4.99
N PHE A 144 -6.31 -0.67 -5.91
CA PHE A 144 -5.14 -0.03 -6.51
C PHE A 144 -5.61 0.98 -7.56
N GLU A 145 -5.15 2.20 -7.43
CA GLU A 145 -5.41 3.29 -8.36
C GLU A 145 -4.10 3.91 -8.85
N GLY A 146 -4.09 4.38 -10.09
CA GLY A 146 -2.99 5.13 -10.67
C GLY A 146 -3.51 6.28 -11.51
N PHE A 147 -3.19 7.50 -11.11
CA PHE A 147 -3.47 8.71 -11.86
C PHE A 147 -2.15 9.42 -12.20
N VAL A 148 -1.95 9.72 -13.47
CA VAL A 148 -0.82 10.54 -13.95
C VAL A 148 -1.33 11.48 -15.03
N ALA A 149 -1.09 12.78 -14.89
CA ALA A 149 -1.48 13.78 -15.87
C ALA A 149 -0.36 14.81 -16.11
N VAL A 150 -0.24 15.27 -17.35
CA VAL A 150 0.55 16.46 -17.65
C VAL A 150 -0.36 17.68 -17.53
N VAL A 151 0.03 18.60 -16.65
CA VAL A 151 -0.79 19.79 -16.34
C VAL A 151 -0.65 20.82 -17.47
N ASP A 152 -1.79 21.23 -18.04
CA ASP A 152 -1.88 22.40 -18.92
C ASP A 152 -1.93 23.65 -18.06
N LYS A 153 -0.77 24.32 -17.94
CA LYS A 153 -0.62 25.50 -17.09
C LYS A 153 -1.33 26.75 -17.65
N GLU A 154 -1.55 26.83 -18.96
CA GLU A 154 -2.25 27.96 -19.57
C GLU A 154 -3.75 27.90 -19.26
N THR A 155 -4.34 26.70 -19.34
CA THR A 155 -5.76 26.49 -19.04
C THR A 155 -6.03 26.42 -17.52
N SER A 156 -5.03 26.08 -16.70
CA SER A 156 -5.16 25.93 -15.25
C SER A 156 -4.84 27.20 -14.45
N ALA A 157 -4.52 28.32 -15.10
CA ALA A 157 -4.13 29.59 -14.49
C ALA A 157 -5.33 30.44 -14.06
#